data_f3a4b9df18272fd7b8e71a73e58edb5e
#
_entry.id   f3a4b9df18272fd7b8e71a73e58edb5e
#
_cell.length_a   1.000
_cell.length_b   1.000
_cell.length_c   1.000
_cell.angle_alpha   90.00
_cell.angle_beta   90.00
_cell.angle_gamma   90.00
#
_symmetry.space_group_name_H-M   'P 1'
#
loop_
_entity.id
_entity.type
_entity.pdbx_description
1 polymer ?
#
loop_
_entity_poly.entity_id
_entity_poly.type
_entity_poly.pdbx_seq_one_letter_code
_entity_poly.pdbx_strand_id
1 'polypeptide(L)'
;MERLIDCVILPAGPGDADDLARVHIRAWRETYAGLLPDGYLAAMNPKMYARRWRLQLTRARAGEVVLAAEGRDGMVGYCAGAVAGEDAEIFTLYLLKTAQHAGLGLRLFASAARVLAAVGAKRLKLWVLNGNRPARAFYVRNGGRAGAERPVRGWGGELLETAYRWDDVGTLSERH
;
A
#
# COMPACT_ATOMS: atom_id res chain seq x y z
N MET A 1 11.87 17.97 18.55
CA MET A 1 11.89 16.50 18.79
C MET A 1 10.43 16.04 18.65
N GLU A 2 10.02 15.85 17.39
CA GLU A 2 8.68 15.39 17.05
C GLU A 2 8.52 13.96 17.52
N ARG A 3 7.47 13.76 18.31
CA ARG A 3 7.12 12.45 18.86
C ARG A 3 6.93 11.46 17.70
N LEU A 4 7.60 10.31 17.78
CA LEU A 4 7.18 9.10 17.09
C LEU A 4 5.66 9.02 17.21
N ILE A 5 4.98 9.12 16.09
CA ILE A 5 3.53 9.00 16.07
C ILE A 5 3.24 7.60 16.61
N ASP A 6 2.59 7.52 17.78
CA ASP A 6 2.11 6.27 18.35
C ASP A 6 0.99 5.72 17.46
N CYS A 7 1.38 5.22 16.28
CA CYS A 7 0.45 4.59 15.37
C CYS A 7 0.37 3.11 15.68
N VAL A 8 -0.85 2.61 15.79
CA VAL A 8 -1.15 1.18 15.91
C VAL A 8 -1.47 0.65 14.52
N ILE A 9 -0.98 -0.55 14.23
CA ILE A 9 -1.29 -1.24 12.96
C ILE A 9 -2.26 -2.38 13.28
N LEU A 10 -3.45 -2.33 12.68
CA LEU A 10 -4.55 -3.26 12.94
C LEU A 10 -5.11 -3.82 11.64
N PRO A 11 -5.68 -5.02 11.63
CA PRO A 11 -6.48 -5.50 10.52
C PRO A 11 -7.69 -4.57 10.30
N ALA A 12 -7.92 -4.16 9.05
CA ALA A 12 -9.07 -3.36 8.70
C ALA A 12 -10.32 -4.22 8.49
N GLY A 13 -11.46 -3.72 8.95
CA GLY A 13 -12.78 -4.34 8.76
C GLY A 13 -13.73 -3.48 7.92
N PRO A 14 -14.96 -3.98 7.63
CA PRO A 14 -15.95 -3.25 6.83
C PRO A 14 -16.32 -1.88 7.40
N GLY A 15 -16.17 -1.67 8.72
CA GLY A 15 -16.39 -0.40 9.40
C GLY A 15 -15.39 0.69 9.02
N ASP A 16 -14.18 0.30 8.58
CA ASP A 16 -13.09 1.21 8.23
C ASP A 16 -13.16 1.71 6.78
N ALA A 17 -14.17 1.31 6.02
CA ALA A 17 -14.28 1.55 4.59
C ALA A 17 -14.26 3.04 4.22
N ASP A 18 -14.88 3.91 5.03
CA ASP A 18 -14.92 5.36 4.79
C ASP A 18 -13.55 5.99 5.05
N ASP A 19 -12.85 5.58 6.10
CA ASP A 19 -11.49 6.03 6.41
C ASP A 19 -10.47 5.54 5.38
N LEU A 20 -10.56 4.27 4.96
CA LEU A 20 -9.75 3.74 3.86
C LEU A 20 -9.94 4.53 2.57
N ALA A 21 -11.19 4.88 2.22
CA ALA A 21 -11.48 5.70 1.04
C ALA A 21 -10.89 7.11 1.18
N ARG A 22 -11.02 7.74 2.35
CA ARG A 22 -10.46 9.06 2.65
C ARG A 22 -8.94 9.05 2.51
N VAL A 23 -8.27 8.10 3.15
CA VAL A 23 -6.81 7.96 3.10
C VAL A 23 -6.34 7.64 1.68
N HIS A 24 -7.02 6.71 0.98
CA HIS A 24 -6.71 6.37 -0.40
C HIS A 24 -6.73 7.61 -1.31
N ILE A 25 -7.81 8.34 -1.34
CA ILE A 25 -7.97 9.52 -2.21
C ILE A 25 -6.94 10.60 -1.86
N ARG A 26 -6.76 10.89 -0.57
CA ARG A 26 -5.81 11.89 -0.14
C ARG A 26 -4.37 11.49 -0.47
N ALA A 27 -3.96 10.26 -0.17
CA ALA A 27 -2.63 9.76 -0.48
C ALA A 27 -2.35 9.74 -2.00
N TRP A 28 -3.37 9.41 -2.82
CA TRP A 28 -3.25 9.47 -4.27
C TRP A 28 -3.03 10.89 -4.77
N ARG A 29 -3.80 11.85 -4.30
CA ARG A 29 -3.61 13.27 -4.65
C ARG A 29 -2.26 13.80 -4.19
N GLU A 30 -1.79 13.39 -3.02
CA GLU A 30 -0.48 13.77 -2.49
C GLU A 30 0.70 13.13 -3.25
N THR A 31 0.52 11.90 -3.74
CA THR A 31 1.61 11.09 -4.36
C THR A 31 1.70 11.30 -5.86
N TYR A 32 0.56 11.40 -6.53
CA TYR A 32 0.48 11.34 -7.99
C TYR A 32 0.17 12.67 -8.66
N ALA A 33 0.12 13.79 -7.92
CA ALA A 33 0.05 15.12 -8.51
C ALA A 33 1.23 15.33 -9.47
N GLY A 34 0.94 15.72 -10.70
CA GLY A 34 1.93 15.88 -11.76
C GLY A 34 2.43 14.56 -12.41
N LEU A 35 2.00 13.40 -11.92
CA LEU A 35 2.28 12.09 -12.51
C LEU A 35 1.04 11.51 -13.22
N LEU A 36 -0.13 11.76 -12.67
CA LEU A 36 -1.41 11.36 -13.24
C LEU A 36 -2.20 12.62 -13.69
N PRO A 37 -3.14 12.47 -14.64
CA PRO A 37 -3.99 13.58 -15.05
C PRO A 37 -4.75 14.20 -13.87
N ASP A 38 -4.71 15.52 -13.72
CA ASP A 38 -5.38 16.24 -12.63
C ASP A 38 -6.88 15.97 -12.60
N GLY A 39 -7.53 15.88 -13.77
CA GLY A 39 -8.94 15.53 -13.88
C GLY A 39 -9.29 14.18 -13.31
N TYR A 40 -8.39 13.20 -13.42
CA TYR A 40 -8.58 11.87 -12.81
C TYR A 40 -8.54 11.97 -11.28
N LEU A 41 -7.51 12.62 -10.72
CA LEU A 41 -7.36 12.80 -9.29
C LEU A 41 -8.51 13.62 -8.68
N ALA A 42 -8.98 14.64 -9.40
CA ALA A 42 -10.13 15.46 -8.98
C ALA A 42 -11.45 14.67 -8.99
N ALA A 43 -11.64 13.76 -9.97
CA ALA A 43 -12.85 12.97 -10.12
C ALA A 43 -12.97 11.78 -9.12
N MET A 44 -11.94 11.52 -8.30
CA MET A 44 -11.98 10.44 -7.30
C MET A 44 -13.12 10.67 -6.29
N ASN A 45 -14.10 9.77 -6.29
CA ASN A 45 -15.33 9.91 -5.50
C ASN A 45 -15.26 9.11 -4.19
N PRO A 46 -15.28 9.75 -3.01
CA PRO A 46 -15.16 9.07 -1.72
C PRO A 46 -16.22 7.99 -1.48
N LYS A 47 -17.49 8.26 -1.85
CA LYS A 47 -18.59 7.28 -1.67
C LYS A 47 -18.38 6.02 -2.50
N MET A 48 -17.87 6.18 -3.74
CA MET A 48 -17.56 5.04 -4.60
C MET A 48 -16.42 4.19 -4.03
N TYR A 49 -15.35 4.82 -3.56
CA TYR A 49 -14.22 4.12 -2.94
C TYR A 49 -14.63 3.45 -1.63
N ALA A 50 -15.38 4.11 -0.77
CA ALA A 50 -15.91 3.52 0.47
C ALA A 50 -16.79 2.29 0.19
N ARG A 51 -17.67 2.37 -0.82
CA ARG A 51 -18.47 1.21 -1.24
C ARG A 51 -17.61 0.04 -1.71
N ARG A 52 -16.55 0.31 -2.50
CA ARG A 52 -15.61 -0.72 -2.97
C ARG A 52 -14.88 -1.37 -1.79
N TRP A 53 -14.34 -0.58 -0.87
CA TRP A 53 -13.66 -1.06 0.32
C TRP A 53 -14.59 -1.90 1.18
N ARG A 54 -15.81 -1.43 1.45
CA ARG A 54 -16.78 -2.18 2.25
C ARG A 54 -17.11 -3.52 1.62
N LEU A 55 -17.31 -3.56 0.30
CA LEU A 55 -17.56 -4.79 -0.42
C LEU A 55 -16.38 -5.76 -0.36
N GLN A 56 -15.15 -5.27 -0.57
CA GLN A 56 -13.93 -6.07 -0.48
C GLN A 56 -13.75 -6.65 0.92
N LEU A 57 -13.87 -5.85 1.97
CA LEU A 57 -13.67 -6.28 3.34
C LEU A 57 -14.78 -7.23 3.83
N THR A 58 -16.01 -7.05 3.36
CA THR A 58 -17.13 -7.98 3.65
C THR A 58 -16.94 -9.34 2.97
N ARG A 59 -16.27 -9.36 1.82
CA ARG A 59 -16.04 -10.55 1.00
C ARG A 59 -14.61 -11.06 1.08
N ALA A 60 -13.84 -10.61 2.09
CA ALA A 60 -12.44 -10.97 2.23
C ALA A 60 -12.26 -12.49 2.18
N ARG A 61 -11.29 -12.92 1.39
CA ARG A 61 -10.95 -14.33 1.18
C ARG A 61 -9.74 -14.71 2.03
N ALA A 62 -9.59 -16.00 2.31
CA ALA A 62 -8.36 -16.51 2.91
C ALA A 62 -7.15 -16.09 2.06
N GLY A 63 -6.13 -15.54 2.70
CA GLY A 63 -4.93 -15.05 2.04
C GLY A 63 -4.97 -13.56 1.64
N GLU A 64 -6.11 -12.88 1.73
CA GLU A 64 -6.17 -11.42 1.59
C GLU A 64 -5.83 -10.73 2.91
N VAL A 65 -5.09 -9.63 2.83
CA VAL A 65 -4.73 -8.79 3.97
C VAL A 65 -5.03 -7.33 3.68
N VAL A 66 -5.67 -6.66 4.62
CA VAL A 66 -5.76 -5.20 4.65
C VAL A 66 -5.42 -4.76 6.06
N LEU A 67 -4.34 -3.99 6.21
CA LEU A 67 -3.89 -3.42 7.47
C LEU A 67 -4.05 -1.91 7.43
N ALA A 68 -4.63 -1.36 8.49
CA ALA A 68 -4.75 0.07 8.72
C ALA A 68 -3.69 0.54 9.73
N ALA A 69 -3.13 1.71 9.48
CA ALA A 69 -2.29 2.42 10.44
C ALA A 69 -3.10 3.56 11.06
N GLU A 70 -3.42 3.39 12.34
CA GLU A 70 -4.22 4.33 13.13
C GLU A 70 -3.31 5.22 13.96
N GLY A 71 -3.41 6.53 13.75
CA GLY A 71 -2.80 7.56 14.58
C GLY A 71 -3.78 8.12 15.59
N ARG A 72 -3.34 9.14 16.33
CA ARG A 72 -4.18 9.80 17.36
C ARG A 72 -5.49 10.37 16.80
N ASP A 73 -5.43 10.93 15.59
CA ASP A 73 -6.54 11.64 14.95
C ASP A 73 -7.22 10.82 13.85
N GLY A 74 -7.06 9.49 13.90
CA GLY A 74 -7.65 8.53 12.96
C GLY A 74 -6.64 7.90 12.01
N MET A 75 -7.15 7.18 11.01
CA MET A 75 -6.35 6.45 10.05
C MET A 75 -5.45 7.38 9.21
N VAL A 76 -4.16 7.04 9.15
CA VAL A 76 -3.11 7.80 8.44
C VAL A 76 -2.46 7.01 7.31
N GLY A 77 -2.75 5.73 7.19
CA GLY A 77 -2.22 4.88 6.13
C GLY A 77 -2.83 3.50 6.11
N TYR A 78 -2.54 2.74 5.08
CA TYR A 78 -2.98 1.35 4.97
C TYR A 78 -2.10 0.58 3.98
N CYS A 79 -2.12 -0.75 4.11
CA CYS A 79 -1.49 -1.68 3.19
C CYS A 79 -2.47 -2.80 2.85
N ALA A 80 -2.59 -3.14 1.57
CA ALA A 80 -3.43 -4.26 1.12
C ALA A 80 -2.67 -5.16 0.15
N GLY A 81 -2.89 -6.47 0.28
CA GLY A 81 -2.27 -7.47 -0.56
C GLY A 81 -2.96 -8.82 -0.44
N ALA A 82 -2.47 -9.80 -1.17
CA ALA A 82 -2.99 -11.16 -1.14
C ALA A 82 -1.92 -12.19 -1.48
N VAL A 83 -2.17 -13.44 -1.09
CA VAL A 83 -1.36 -14.61 -1.43
C VAL A 83 -2.04 -15.44 -2.51
N ALA A 84 -1.25 -15.90 -3.47
CA ALA A 84 -1.64 -16.87 -4.48
C ALA A 84 -0.58 -17.99 -4.53
N GLY A 85 -0.87 -19.13 -3.88
CA GLY A 85 0.11 -20.19 -3.68
C GLY A 85 1.24 -19.75 -2.76
N GLU A 86 2.48 -19.76 -3.24
CA GLU A 86 3.66 -19.30 -2.49
C GLU A 86 4.05 -17.85 -2.81
N ASP A 87 3.33 -17.19 -3.70
CA ASP A 87 3.59 -15.82 -4.10
C ASP A 87 2.58 -14.87 -3.47
N ALA A 88 3.08 -13.79 -2.88
CA ALA A 88 2.26 -12.68 -2.41
C ALA A 88 2.42 -11.47 -3.32
N GLU A 89 1.35 -10.68 -3.42
CA GLU A 89 1.40 -9.37 -4.05
C GLU A 89 0.82 -8.31 -3.11
N ILE A 90 1.56 -7.23 -2.88
CA ILE A 90 1.04 -6.02 -2.26
C ILE A 90 0.54 -5.11 -3.38
N PHE A 91 -0.75 -4.79 -3.34
CA PHE A 91 -1.41 -3.95 -4.32
C PHE A 91 -1.31 -2.47 -3.97
N THR A 92 -1.31 -2.17 -2.66
CA THR A 92 -1.31 -0.80 -2.15
C THR A 92 -0.53 -0.70 -0.85
N LEU A 93 0.28 0.35 -0.74
CA LEU A 93 0.93 0.79 0.49
C LEU A 93 0.93 2.32 0.46
N TYR A 94 0.06 2.94 1.22
CA TYR A 94 -0.08 4.39 1.26
C TYR A 94 -0.05 4.92 2.68
N LEU A 95 0.66 6.04 2.83
CA LEU A 95 0.67 6.88 4.02
C LEU A 95 0.40 8.31 3.61
N LEU A 96 -0.39 9.01 4.40
CA LEU A 96 -0.51 10.46 4.28
C LEU A 96 0.86 11.12 4.49
N LYS A 97 1.15 12.20 3.80
CA LYS A 97 2.45 12.93 3.92
C LYS A 97 2.79 13.26 5.38
N THR A 98 1.79 13.60 6.18
CA THR A 98 1.94 13.91 7.62
C THR A 98 2.43 12.74 8.46
N ALA A 99 2.30 11.50 7.98
CA ALA A 99 2.70 10.27 8.67
C ALA A 99 3.95 9.61 8.05
N GLN A 100 4.54 10.22 7.03
CA GLN A 100 5.75 9.73 6.39
C GLN A 100 7.01 10.11 7.19
N HIS A 101 8.13 9.48 6.84
CA HIS A 101 9.49 9.73 7.39
C HIS A 101 9.70 9.38 8.87
N ALA A 102 8.69 8.80 9.56
CA ALA A 102 8.79 8.34 10.95
C ALA A 102 8.92 6.80 11.08
N GLY A 103 9.37 6.11 10.03
CA GLY A 103 9.49 4.63 10.04
C GLY A 103 8.17 3.87 9.87
N LEU A 104 7.01 4.54 9.95
CA LEU A 104 5.70 3.90 9.87
C LEU A 104 5.49 3.11 8.57
N GLY A 105 6.01 3.60 7.44
CA GLY A 105 5.90 2.90 6.16
C GLY A 105 6.59 1.53 6.18
N LEU A 106 7.76 1.43 6.80
CA LEU A 106 8.45 0.15 6.95
C LEU A 106 7.71 -0.76 7.93
N ARG A 107 7.24 -0.24 9.06
CA ARG A 107 6.45 -1.01 10.03
C ARG A 107 5.20 -1.60 9.40
N LEU A 108 4.45 -0.81 8.64
CA LEU A 108 3.24 -1.23 7.95
C LEU A 108 3.54 -2.28 6.87
N PHE A 109 4.59 -2.07 6.09
CA PHE A 109 5.04 -2.99 5.06
C PHE A 109 5.51 -4.32 5.64
N ALA A 110 6.34 -4.29 6.69
CA ALA A 110 6.82 -5.48 7.40
C ALA A 110 5.66 -6.24 8.09
N SER A 111 4.69 -5.52 8.66
CA SER A 111 3.50 -6.15 9.25
C SER A 111 2.66 -6.89 8.20
N ALA A 112 2.47 -6.29 7.01
CA ALA A 112 1.76 -6.96 5.92
C ALA A 112 2.55 -8.18 5.43
N ALA A 113 3.88 -8.07 5.25
CA ALA A 113 4.74 -9.18 4.87
C ALA A 113 4.65 -10.35 5.88
N ARG A 114 4.63 -10.05 7.17
CA ARG A 114 4.50 -11.05 8.25
C ARG A 114 3.16 -11.78 8.16
N VAL A 115 2.06 -11.07 7.96
CA VAL A 115 0.73 -11.69 7.81
C VAL A 115 0.69 -12.57 6.56
N LEU A 116 1.21 -12.09 5.42
CA LEU A 116 1.26 -12.85 4.18
C LEU A 116 2.14 -14.09 4.31
N ALA A 117 3.30 -14.01 5.00
CA ALA A 117 4.15 -15.15 5.28
C ALA A 117 3.45 -16.19 6.17
N ALA A 118 2.70 -15.75 7.19
CA ALA A 118 1.97 -16.63 8.09
C ALA A 118 0.88 -17.46 7.39
N VAL A 119 0.37 -16.98 6.26
CA VAL A 119 -0.60 -17.72 5.43
C VAL A 119 0.03 -18.42 4.23
N GLY A 120 1.36 -18.56 4.21
CA GLY A 120 2.10 -19.44 3.29
C GLY A 120 2.88 -18.75 2.19
N ALA A 121 2.92 -17.43 2.13
CA ALA A 121 3.75 -16.74 1.17
C ALA A 121 5.24 -16.98 1.44
N LYS A 122 6.00 -17.29 0.40
CA LYS A 122 7.46 -17.37 0.43
C LYS A 122 8.10 -16.18 -0.27
N ARG A 123 7.47 -15.70 -1.33
CA ARG A 123 7.94 -14.59 -2.16
C ARG A 123 6.96 -13.44 -2.15
N LEU A 124 7.46 -12.24 -2.36
CA LEU A 124 6.65 -11.02 -2.44
C LEU A 124 6.97 -10.23 -3.69
N LYS A 125 5.95 -9.65 -4.30
CA LYS A 125 6.10 -8.65 -5.36
C LYS A 125 5.14 -7.48 -5.17
N LEU A 126 5.46 -6.38 -5.82
CA LEU A 126 4.56 -5.23 -5.99
C LEU A 126 4.97 -4.45 -7.24
N TRP A 127 4.08 -3.56 -7.68
CA TRP A 127 4.31 -2.73 -8.85
C TRP A 127 4.32 -1.25 -8.45
N VAL A 128 5.23 -0.48 -9.02
CA VAL A 128 5.40 0.94 -8.72
C VAL A 128 5.53 1.73 -10.01
N LEU A 129 4.75 2.81 -10.13
CA LEU A 129 4.90 3.77 -11.22
C LEU A 129 6.34 4.29 -11.28
N ASN A 130 6.94 4.29 -12.47
CA ASN A 130 8.32 4.73 -12.68
C ASN A 130 8.56 6.18 -12.23
N GLY A 131 7.55 7.04 -12.35
CA GLY A 131 7.58 8.41 -11.85
C GLY A 131 7.56 8.54 -10.33
N ASN A 132 7.10 7.52 -9.60
CA ASN A 132 7.08 7.54 -8.12
C ASN A 132 8.46 7.20 -7.54
N ARG A 133 9.41 8.13 -7.73
CA ARG A 133 10.81 7.97 -7.28
C ARG A 133 10.95 7.70 -5.77
N PRO A 134 10.19 8.37 -4.87
CA PRO A 134 10.26 8.11 -3.43
C PRO A 134 9.90 6.66 -3.07
N ALA A 135 8.83 6.12 -3.65
CA ALA A 135 8.43 4.73 -3.41
C ALA A 135 9.46 3.74 -3.97
N ARG A 136 9.98 3.98 -5.18
CA ARG A 136 11.05 3.15 -5.75
C ARG A 136 12.29 3.11 -4.84
N ALA A 137 12.75 4.26 -4.36
CA ALA A 137 13.86 4.34 -3.42
C ALA A 137 13.56 3.63 -2.09
N PHE A 138 12.32 3.74 -1.59
CA PHE A 138 11.89 3.03 -0.38
C PHE A 138 11.99 1.51 -0.57
N TYR A 139 11.48 0.95 -1.67
CA TYR A 139 11.51 -0.49 -1.88
C TYR A 139 12.94 -1.02 -2.10
N VAL A 140 13.79 -0.30 -2.83
CA VAL A 140 15.21 -0.67 -2.98
C VAL A 140 15.93 -0.69 -1.62
N ARG A 141 15.77 0.35 -0.80
CA ARG A 141 16.36 0.38 0.56
C ARG A 141 15.89 -0.76 1.45
N ASN A 142 14.71 -1.28 1.18
CA ASN A 142 14.14 -2.41 1.94
C ASN A 142 14.34 -3.77 1.25
N GLY A 143 15.35 -3.87 0.37
CA GLY A 143 15.79 -5.13 -0.21
C GLY A 143 15.01 -5.58 -1.45
N GLY A 144 14.10 -4.73 -1.96
CA GLY A 144 13.38 -4.99 -3.21
C GLY A 144 14.29 -4.93 -4.42
N ARG A 145 14.24 -5.96 -5.26
CA ARG A 145 14.96 -6.01 -6.53
C ARG A 145 14.02 -5.62 -7.66
N ALA A 146 14.43 -4.59 -8.42
CA ALA A 146 13.70 -4.19 -9.62
C ALA A 146 13.75 -5.30 -10.68
N GLY A 147 12.64 -5.52 -11.34
CA GLY A 147 12.47 -6.55 -12.36
C GLY A 147 11.75 -6.03 -13.59
N ALA A 148 10.75 -6.77 -14.06
CA ALA A 148 9.99 -6.45 -15.26
C ALA A 148 9.32 -5.07 -15.21
N GLU A 149 9.20 -4.46 -16.37
CA GLU A 149 8.38 -3.26 -16.57
C GLU A 149 7.15 -3.60 -17.41
N ARG A 150 6.06 -2.88 -17.20
CA ARG A 150 4.85 -2.99 -18.00
C ARG A 150 4.16 -1.63 -18.14
N PRO A 151 3.42 -1.41 -19.26
CA PRO A 151 2.60 -0.22 -19.39
C PRO A 151 1.39 -0.29 -18.45
N VAL A 152 1.06 0.86 -17.85
CA VAL A 152 -0.15 1.03 -17.05
C VAL A 152 -1.28 1.48 -17.96
N ARG A 153 -2.35 0.70 -18.06
CA ARG A 153 -3.48 0.98 -18.92
C ARG A 153 -4.46 1.95 -18.25
N GLY A 154 -5.09 2.82 -19.07
CA GLY A 154 -6.28 3.57 -18.65
C GLY A 154 -6.05 5.02 -18.20
N TRP A 155 -4.81 5.55 -18.27
CA TRP A 155 -4.51 6.91 -17.81
C TRP A 155 -3.96 7.86 -18.90
N GLY A 156 -4.24 7.57 -20.15
CA GLY A 156 -4.05 8.51 -21.28
C GLY A 156 -2.61 8.82 -21.67
N GLY A 157 -1.63 8.03 -21.21
CA GLY A 157 -0.22 8.21 -21.53
C GLY A 157 0.56 6.91 -21.44
N GLU A 158 1.81 6.93 -21.88
CA GLU A 158 2.74 5.80 -21.73
C GLU A 158 3.33 5.74 -20.32
N LEU A 159 2.47 5.57 -19.31
CA LEU A 159 2.92 5.35 -17.95
C LEU A 159 3.44 3.93 -17.82
N LEU A 160 4.66 3.82 -17.29
CA LEU A 160 5.27 2.53 -16.98
C LEU A 160 5.31 2.31 -15.47
N GLU A 161 5.17 1.05 -15.07
CA GLU A 161 5.43 0.60 -13.71
C GLU A 161 6.47 -0.52 -13.71
N THR A 162 7.31 -0.53 -12.67
CA THR A 162 8.36 -1.53 -12.44
C THR A 162 7.94 -2.46 -11.32
N ALA A 163 8.11 -3.77 -11.51
CA ALA A 163 7.98 -4.77 -10.46
C ALA A 163 9.16 -4.71 -9.49
N TYR A 164 8.88 -4.74 -8.19
CA TYR A 164 9.87 -4.99 -7.14
C TYR A 164 9.58 -6.33 -6.49
N ARG A 165 10.63 -7.13 -6.26
CA ARG A 165 10.51 -8.51 -5.78
C ARG A 165 11.42 -8.79 -4.60
N TRP A 166 10.93 -9.63 -3.70
CA TRP A 166 11.64 -10.26 -2.59
C TRP A 166 11.49 -11.77 -2.74
N ASP A 167 12.60 -12.48 -2.86
CA ASP A 167 12.59 -13.94 -3.01
C ASP A 167 12.33 -14.66 -1.69
N ASP A 168 12.50 -13.97 -0.59
CA ASP A 168 12.17 -14.42 0.75
C ASP A 168 11.42 -13.31 1.49
N VAL A 169 10.11 -13.51 1.67
CA VAL A 169 9.25 -12.57 2.40
C VAL A 169 9.61 -12.47 3.89
N GLY A 170 10.28 -13.50 4.43
CA GLY A 170 10.76 -13.52 5.83
C GLY A 170 11.76 -12.40 6.10
N THR A 171 12.60 -12.04 5.14
CA THR A 171 13.58 -10.96 5.30
C THR A 171 12.96 -9.58 5.56
N LEU A 172 11.70 -9.38 5.15
CA LEU A 172 10.94 -8.16 5.45
C LEU A 172 10.25 -8.23 6.81
N SER A 173 9.78 -9.41 7.20
CA SER A 173 9.03 -9.59 8.45
C SER A 173 9.90 -9.39 9.70
N GLU A 174 11.22 -9.51 9.56
CA GLU A 174 12.22 -9.30 10.63
C GLU A 174 12.65 -7.84 10.78
N ARG A 175 12.26 -6.95 9.86
CA ARG A 175 12.62 -5.53 9.90
C ARG A 175 11.62 -4.77 10.79
N HIS A 176 12.11 -4.17 11.85
CA HIS A 176 11.35 -3.36 12.83
C HIS A 176 11.74 -1.89 12.75
#